data_713cbf60353d9abdfd705b601b4f2468
#
_entry.id   713cbf60353d9abdfd705b601b4f2468
#
_cell.length_a   1.000
_cell.length_b   1.000
_cell.length_c   1.000
_cell.angle_alpha   90.00
_cell.angle_beta   90.00
_cell.angle_gamma   90.00
#
_symmetry.space_group_name_H-M   'P 1'
#
loop_
_entity.id
_entity.type
_entity.pdbx_description
1 polymer ?
#
loop_
_entity_poly.entity_id
_entity_poly.type
_entity_poly.pdbx_seq_one_letter_code
_entity_poly.pdbx_strand_id
1 'polypeptide(L)'
;MLNLYIIAGCNGAGKTTASFTILPEMLNCKEFVNADCIAEGLSPFNPESVAFEAGRIMLQRIHELMKTKVNFAFETTLATRSYVSFLKNARNLGYRITLLFFWLHSPGFVYTDM
;
A
#
# COMPACT_ATOMS: atom_id res chain seq x y z
N MET A 1 16.92 -8.91 -2.69
CA MET A 1 16.45 -8.18 -1.50
C MET A 1 14.94 -8.02 -1.55
N LEU A 2 14.29 -8.29 -0.43
CA LEU A 2 12.84 -8.11 -0.33
C LEU A 2 12.52 -6.65 -0.02
N ASN A 3 11.60 -6.08 -0.78
CA ASN A 3 11.18 -4.70 -0.62
C ASN A 3 9.69 -4.61 -0.34
N LEU A 4 9.33 -3.83 0.66
CA LEU A 4 7.97 -3.43 0.96
C LEU A 4 7.88 -1.91 0.81
N TYR A 5 7.01 -1.46 -0.07
CA TYR A 5 6.76 -0.04 -0.28
C TYR A 5 5.42 0.34 0.33
N ILE A 6 5.43 1.34 1.19
CA ILE A 6 4.20 1.84 1.81
C ILE A 6 3.88 3.19 1.19
N ILE A 7 2.73 3.26 0.51
CA ILE A 7 2.26 4.48 -0.11
C ILE A 7 1.30 5.15 0.87
N ALA A 8 1.69 6.30 1.40
CA ALA A 8 0.93 6.97 2.46
C ALA A 8 0.62 8.42 2.09
N GLY A 9 -0.33 9.00 2.81
CA GLY A 9 -0.79 10.35 2.61
C GLY A 9 -2.31 10.41 2.67
N CYS A 10 -2.85 11.62 2.69
CA CYS A 10 -4.30 11.79 2.75
C CYS A 10 -4.95 11.55 1.39
N ASN A 11 -6.25 11.28 1.41
CA ASN A 11 -7.03 11.11 0.20
C ASN A 11 -6.99 12.39 -0.64
N GLY A 12 -6.93 12.24 -1.96
CA GLY A 12 -6.85 13.38 -2.87
C GLY A 12 -5.44 13.86 -3.16
N ALA A 13 -4.41 13.25 -2.56
CA ALA A 13 -3.02 13.62 -2.81
C ALA A 13 -2.41 12.98 -4.06
N GLY A 14 -3.19 12.19 -4.81
CA GLY A 14 -2.70 11.55 -6.04
C GLY A 14 -1.96 10.25 -5.82
N LYS A 15 -2.09 9.62 -4.66
CA LYS A 15 -1.37 8.40 -4.32
C LYS A 15 -1.57 7.27 -5.33
N THR A 16 -2.82 6.96 -5.64
CA THR A 16 -3.13 5.83 -6.51
C THR A 16 -2.63 6.06 -7.93
N THR A 17 -2.88 7.24 -8.48
CA THR A 17 -2.45 7.58 -9.84
C THR A 17 -0.93 7.52 -9.98
N ALA A 18 -0.20 8.11 -9.02
CA ALA A 18 1.26 8.10 -9.04
C ALA A 18 1.81 6.69 -8.86
N SER A 19 1.17 5.87 -8.02
CA SER A 19 1.63 4.53 -7.75
C SER A 19 1.59 3.63 -8.97
N PHE A 20 0.60 3.79 -9.84
CA PHE A 20 0.51 2.98 -11.06
C PHE A 20 1.68 3.21 -12.02
N THR A 21 2.34 4.34 -11.92
CA THR A 21 3.55 4.62 -12.70
C THR A 21 4.83 4.29 -11.93
N ILE A 22 4.91 4.78 -10.68
CA ILE A 22 6.14 4.67 -9.89
C ILE A 22 6.48 3.21 -9.58
N LEU A 23 5.49 2.42 -9.17
CA LEU A 23 5.77 1.06 -8.71
C LEU A 23 6.26 0.15 -9.82
N PRO A 24 5.52 -0.02 -10.95
CA PRO A 24 5.99 -0.95 -11.97
C PRO A 24 7.18 -0.42 -12.78
N GLU A 25 7.22 0.86 -13.09
CA GLU A 25 8.24 1.40 -13.99
C GLU A 25 9.52 1.81 -13.29
N MET A 26 9.43 2.44 -12.12
CA MET A 26 10.60 2.96 -11.42
C MET A 26 11.15 2.01 -10.37
N LEU A 27 10.29 1.27 -9.68
CA LEU A 27 10.68 0.41 -8.58
C LEU A 27 10.60 -1.08 -8.91
N ASN A 28 10.16 -1.40 -10.12
CA ASN A 28 9.96 -2.78 -10.57
C ASN A 28 9.11 -3.59 -9.59
N CYS A 29 8.09 -2.97 -9.02
CA CYS A 29 7.16 -3.58 -8.08
C CYS A 29 5.81 -3.75 -8.75
N LYS A 30 5.38 -4.98 -8.94
CA LYS A 30 4.15 -5.30 -9.67
C LYS A 30 2.98 -5.69 -8.77
N GLU A 31 3.25 -5.94 -7.49
CA GLU A 31 2.20 -6.31 -6.54
C GLU A 31 1.85 -5.08 -5.70
N PHE A 32 0.68 -4.53 -5.95
CA PHE A 32 0.20 -3.33 -5.26
C PHE A 32 -1.19 -3.61 -4.67
N VAL A 33 -1.33 -3.46 -3.36
CA VAL A 33 -2.59 -3.72 -2.66
C VAL A 33 -3.21 -2.39 -2.23
N ASN A 34 -4.44 -2.16 -2.68
CA ASN A 34 -5.16 -0.92 -2.44
C ASN A 34 -6.63 -1.25 -2.17
N ALA A 35 -7.13 -0.87 -1.00
CA ALA A 35 -8.50 -1.18 -0.59
C ALA A 35 -9.55 -0.55 -1.52
N ASP A 36 -9.29 0.65 -2.02
CA ASP A 36 -10.24 1.32 -2.93
C ASP A 36 -10.36 0.56 -4.25
N CYS A 37 -9.25 0.07 -4.79
CA CYS A 37 -9.27 -0.75 -6.00
C CYS A 37 -10.01 -2.07 -5.77
N ILE A 38 -9.86 -2.68 -4.61
CA ILE A 38 -10.58 -3.90 -4.25
C ILE A 38 -12.09 -3.61 -4.18
N ALA A 39 -12.46 -2.51 -3.52
CA ALA A 39 -13.87 -2.13 -3.40
C ALA A 39 -14.50 -1.85 -4.76
N GLU A 40 -13.78 -1.18 -5.65
CA GLU A 40 -14.25 -0.93 -7.01
C GLU A 40 -14.43 -2.21 -7.82
N GLY A 41 -13.58 -3.19 -7.58
CA GLY A 41 -13.72 -4.51 -8.22
C GLY A 41 -14.91 -5.27 -7.71
N LEU A 42 -15.25 -5.14 -6.41
CA LEU A 42 -16.39 -5.82 -5.81
C LEU A 42 -17.71 -5.14 -6.15
N SER A 43 -17.73 -3.82 -6.17
CA SER A 43 -18.95 -3.03 -6.39
C SER A 43 -18.62 -1.74 -7.14
N PRO A 44 -18.53 -1.81 -8.48
CA PRO A 44 -18.04 -0.68 -9.28
C PRO A 44 -18.88 0.61 -9.15
N PHE A 45 -20.19 0.47 -8.95
CA PHE A 45 -21.07 1.63 -8.85
C PHE A 45 -21.29 2.11 -7.42
N ASN A 46 -20.92 1.31 -6.42
CA ASN A 46 -21.08 1.67 -5.02
C ASN A 46 -19.98 1.07 -4.17
N PRO A 47 -18.72 1.43 -4.42
CA PRO A 47 -17.59 0.82 -3.70
C PRO A 47 -17.64 1.06 -2.20
N GLU A 48 -18.25 2.15 -1.75
CA GLU A 48 -18.34 2.47 -0.32
C GLU A 48 -19.12 1.43 0.46
N SER A 49 -20.09 0.76 -0.18
CA SER A 49 -20.90 -0.27 0.49
C SER A 49 -20.09 -1.50 0.90
N VAL A 50 -18.93 -1.71 0.31
CA VAL A 50 -18.06 -2.87 0.57
C VAL A 50 -16.71 -2.47 1.16
N ALA A 51 -16.60 -1.27 1.71
CA ALA A 51 -15.32 -0.76 2.23
C ALA A 51 -14.74 -1.66 3.32
N PHE A 52 -15.56 -2.14 4.24
CA PHE A 52 -15.10 -3.03 5.32
C PHE A 52 -14.58 -4.36 4.77
N GLU A 53 -15.32 -4.94 3.85
CA GLU A 53 -14.92 -6.19 3.22
C GLU A 53 -13.64 -6.02 2.41
N ALA A 54 -13.51 -4.91 1.67
CA ALA A 54 -12.31 -4.59 0.91
C ALA A 54 -11.09 -4.48 1.83
N GLY A 55 -11.23 -3.86 3.00
CA GLY A 55 -10.16 -3.78 3.99
C GLY A 55 -9.73 -5.15 4.49
N ARG A 56 -10.68 -6.04 4.71
CA ARG A 56 -10.40 -7.40 5.15
C ARG A 56 -9.66 -8.20 4.08
N ILE A 57 -10.09 -8.08 2.83
CA ILE A 57 -9.42 -8.72 1.69
C ILE A 57 -8.01 -8.18 1.52
N MET A 58 -7.82 -6.88 1.69
CA MET A 58 -6.51 -6.25 1.62
C MET A 58 -5.54 -6.85 2.63
N LEU A 59 -5.95 -6.99 3.90
CA LEU A 59 -5.10 -7.58 4.93
C LEU A 59 -4.75 -9.02 4.60
N GLN A 60 -5.70 -9.79 4.11
CA GLN A 60 -5.47 -11.17 3.71
C GLN A 60 -4.44 -11.25 2.58
N ARG A 61 -4.57 -10.39 1.59
CA ARG A 61 -3.63 -10.35 0.46
C ARG A 61 -2.23 -9.96 0.90
N ILE A 62 -2.10 -8.98 1.78
CA ILE A 62 -0.82 -8.56 2.33
C ILE A 62 -0.12 -9.74 3.03
N HIS A 63 -0.85 -10.49 3.86
CA HIS A 63 -0.30 -11.65 4.54
C HIS A 63 0.15 -12.74 3.56
N GLU A 64 -0.60 -12.98 2.50
CA GLU A 64 -0.21 -13.93 1.46
C GLU A 64 1.10 -13.52 0.79
N LEU A 65 1.23 -12.25 0.43
CA LEU A 65 2.43 -11.74 -0.23
C LEU A 65 3.65 -11.84 0.69
N MET A 66 3.49 -11.53 1.97
CA MET A 66 4.58 -11.68 2.94
C MET A 66 5.00 -13.13 3.10
N LYS A 67 4.04 -14.03 3.14
CA LYS A 67 4.31 -15.46 3.31
C LYS A 67 5.09 -16.03 2.12
N THR A 68 4.79 -15.56 0.92
CA THR A 68 5.49 -16.00 -0.29
C THR A 68 6.79 -15.23 -0.53
N LYS A 69 7.08 -14.23 0.29
CA LYS A 69 8.33 -13.45 0.25
C LYS A 69 8.58 -12.82 -1.11
N VAL A 70 7.61 -12.07 -1.59
CA VAL A 70 7.74 -11.29 -2.83
C VAL A 70 7.78 -9.79 -2.50
N ASN A 71 8.31 -9.00 -3.41
CA ASN A 71 8.23 -7.54 -3.29
C ASN A 71 6.79 -7.11 -3.48
N PHE A 72 6.32 -6.20 -2.63
CA PHE A 72 4.98 -5.67 -2.78
C PHE A 72 4.87 -4.28 -2.18
N ALA A 73 3.75 -3.62 -2.50
CA ALA A 73 3.41 -2.31 -1.98
C ALA A 73 1.96 -2.32 -1.51
N PHE A 74 1.65 -1.45 -0.56
CA PHE A 74 0.26 -1.19 -0.21
C PHE A 74 0.05 0.28 0.10
N GLU A 75 -1.19 0.74 -0.06
CA GLU A 75 -1.57 2.11 0.19
C GLU A 75 -2.32 2.22 1.52
N THR A 76 -2.00 3.27 2.29
CA THR A 76 -2.62 3.50 3.59
C THR A 76 -2.63 4.99 3.91
N THR A 77 -3.52 5.39 4.80
CA THR A 77 -3.51 6.74 5.37
C THR A 77 -2.65 6.82 6.63
N LEU A 78 -2.07 5.71 7.08
CA LEU A 78 -1.32 5.57 8.34
C LEU A 78 -2.17 5.90 9.58
N ALA A 79 -3.48 5.66 9.49
CA ALA A 79 -4.40 6.07 10.53
C ALA A 79 -4.48 5.12 11.72
N THR A 80 -3.84 3.96 11.70
CA THR A 80 -3.96 2.98 12.76
C THR A 80 -2.62 2.55 13.34
N ARG A 81 -2.61 2.25 14.65
CA ARG A 81 -1.43 1.76 15.35
C ARG A 81 -1.10 0.31 15.04
N SER A 82 -2.01 -0.42 14.43
CA SER A 82 -1.79 -1.83 14.10
C SER A 82 -0.64 -2.04 13.12
N TYR A 83 -0.28 -1.00 12.39
CA TYR A 83 0.84 -1.08 11.46
C TYR A 83 2.20 -1.27 12.14
N VAL A 84 2.35 -0.86 13.41
CA VAL A 84 3.64 -1.01 14.11
C VAL A 84 4.03 -2.48 14.22
N SER A 85 3.12 -3.34 14.67
CA SER A 85 3.39 -4.78 14.76
C SER A 85 3.63 -5.39 13.39
N PHE A 86 2.85 -4.97 12.40
CA PHE A 86 3.02 -5.44 11.04
C PHE A 86 4.41 -5.10 10.49
N LEU A 87 4.86 -3.86 10.68
CA LEU A 87 6.16 -3.41 10.20
C LEU A 87 7.31 -4.17 10.86
N LYS A 88 7.20 -4.43 12.17
CA LYS A 88 8.21 -5.23 12.87
C LYS A 88 8.28 -6.64 12.31
N ASN A 89 7.12 -7.26 12.06
CA ASN A 89 7.07 -8.59 11.49
C ASN A 89 7.67 -8.63 10.07
N ALA A 90 7.34 -7.65 9.24
CA ALA A 90 7.88 -7.56 7.89
C ALA A 90 9.40 -7.42 7.92
N ARG A 91 9.92 -6.58 8.80
CA ARG A 91 11.37 -6.40 8.95
C ARG A 91 12.04 -7.69 9.40
N ASN A 92 11.42 -8.42 10.33
CA ASN A 92 11.95 -9.70 10.80
C ASN A 92 11.98 -10.75 9.70
N LEU A 93 11.09 -10.65 8.71
CA LEU A 93 11.06 -11.55 7.56
C LEU A 93 12.07 -11.16 6.47
N GLY A 94 12.80 -10.08 6.65
CA GLY A 94 13.83 -9.65 5.73
C GLY A 94 13.43 -8.54 4.77
N TYR A 95 12.28 -7.92 4.97
CA TYR A 95 11.84 -6.81 4.11
C TYR A 95 12.55 -5.52 4.45
N ARG A 96 13.00 -4.84 3.41
CA ARG A 96 13.40 -3.45 3.49
C ARG A 96 12.15 -2.60 3.29
N ILE A 97 11.86 -1.72 4.23
CA ILE A 97 10.61 -0.95 4.23
C ILE A 97 10.89 0.48 3.77
N THR A 98 10.20 0.89 2.72
CA THR A 98 10.32 2.23 2.15
C THR A 98 8.98 2.93 2.21
N LEU A 99 8.96 4.14 2.75
CA LEU A 99 7.77 4.96 2.81
C LEU A 99 7.79 6.00 1.69
N LEU A 100 6.74 6.01 0.88
CA LEU A 100 6.49 7.03 -0.13
C LEU A 100 5.31 7.85 0.34
N PHE A 101 5.57 9.08 0.78
CA PHE A 101 4.55 9.92 1.37
C PHE A 101 4.13 11.03 0.40
N PHE A 102 2.82 11.15 0.18
CA PHE A 102 2.22 12.16 -0.70
C PHE A 102 1.45 13.18 0.13
N TRP A 103 1.53 14.46 -0.23
CA TRP A 103 0.77 15.51 0.44
C TRP A 103 0.02 16.39 -0.55
N LEU A 104 -1.04 17.06 -0.05
CA LEU A 104 -2.04 17.73 -0.91
C LEU A 104 -1.51 18.92 -1.69
N HIS A 105 -0.62 19.71 -1.10
CA HIS A 105 -0.24 21.02 -1.64
C HIS A 105 1.08 21.01 -2.39
N SER A 106 1.69 19.87 -2.53
CA SER A 106 2.94 19.73 -3.24
C SER A 106 2.85 18.52 -4.15
N PRO A 107 2.90 18.70 -5.48
CA PRO A 107 2.92 17.54 -6.38
C PRO A 107 4.26 16.82 -6.20
N GLY A 108 4.18 15.63 -5.66
CA GLY A 108 5.38 14.85 -5.43
C GLY A 108 5.26 14.00 -4.18
N PHE A 109 6.37 13.41 -3.81
CA PHE A 109 6.41 12.51 -2.66
C PHE A 109 7.78 12.57 -1.99
N VAL A 110 7.81 12.22 -0.71
CA VAL A 110 9.05 12.03 0.02
C VAL A 110 9.35 10.54 0.06
N TYR A 111 10.57 10.21 -0.32
CA TYR A 111 11.07 8.85 -0.28
C TYR A 111 11.91 8.71 1.00
N THR A 112 11.56 7.76 1.86
CA THR A 112 12.33 7.49 3.06
C THR A 112 12.39 6.00 3.34
N ASP A 113 13.54 5.55 3.78
CA ASP A 113 13.79 4.18 4.19
C ASP A 113 13.52 4.08 5.69
N MET A 114 12.59 3.22 6.05
CA MET A 114 12.16 3.09 7.44
C MET A 114 12.93 1.98 8.16
#